data_58d8aca6a86012d09856992674bd135b
#
_entry.id   58d8aca6a86012d09856992674bd135b
#
_cell.length_a   1.000
_cell.length_b   1.000
_cell.length_c   1.000
_cell.angle_alpha   90.00
_cell.angle_beta   90.00
_cell.angle_gamma   90.00
#
_symmetry.space_group_name_H-M   'P 1'
#
loop_
_entity.id
_entity.type
_entity.pdbx_description
1 polymer ?
#
loop_
_entity_poly.entity_id
_entity_poly.type
_entity_poly.pdbx_seq_one_letter_code
_entity_poly.pdbx_strand_id
1 'polypeptide(L)'
;MIKVLITGDTHIPTRARKIPKIMEEIIQSNKPYQAVFFTGDLISEKVLRYVKSLSEKVFIVEGNMDYLSFPEKVTTEINEINIGLIHGHQVFPRGNIEGLIRIAKEMNVQILINGHTHYAKIVEVTGEHGSKIVLANPGSLTGVWSGGFASMRPSLIIGYFKSREVFLELYELYGTKLETKGYVFTF
;
A
#
# COMPACT_ATOMS: atom_id res chain seq x y z
N MET A 1 -1.82 -12.51 16.19
CA MET A 1 -2.32 -11.52 15.21
C MET A 1 -1.13 -10.67 14.78
N ILE A 2 -0.88 -10.57 13.48
CA ILE A 2 0.20 -9.78 12.90
C ILE A 2 -0.39 -8.48 12.36
N LYS A 3 0.15 -7.35 12.79
CA LYS A 3 -0.27 -6.02 12.36
C LYS A 3 0.74 -5.44 11.37
N VAL A 4 0.27 -4.94 10.24
CA VAL A 4 1.10 -4.33 9.20
C VAL A 4 0.63 -2.93 8.84
N LEU A 5 1.55 -2.09 8.40
CA LEU A 5 1.25 -0.80 7.76
C LEU A 5 1.46 -0.94 6.26
N ILE A 6 0.50 -0.47 5.46
CA ILE A 6 0.60 -0.40 4.00
C ILE A 6 0.45 1.07 3.61
N THR A 7 1.46 1.63 2.96
CA THR A 7 1.53 3.06 2.61
C THR A 7 2.49 3.28 1.45
N GLY A 8 2.54 4.50 0.91
CA GLY A 8 3.49 4.86 -0.16
C GLY A 8 3.18 6.19 -0.82
N ASP A 9 3.77 6.40 -1.98
CA ASP A 9 3.50 7.55 -2.85
C ASP A 9 3.58 8.90 -2.11
N THR A 10 4.66 9.07 -1.32
CA THR A 10 4.83 10.29 -0.49
C THR A 10 5.27 11.51 -1.30
N HIS A 11 6.10 11.29 -2.33
CA HIS A 11 6.69 12.36 -3.15
C HIS A 11 7.29 13.53 -2.36
N ILE A 12 7.89 13.23 -1.21
CA ILE A 12 8.60 14.24 -0.42
C ILE A 12 10.09 14.26 -0.84
N PRO A 13 10.64 15.43 -1.23
CA PRO A 13 10.09 16.78 -1.06
C PRO A 13 9.41 17.38 -2.30
N THR A 14 9.29 16.66 -3.41
CA THR A 14 8.95 17.23 -4.73
C THR A 14 7.51 17.71 -4.87
N ARG A 15 6.54 16.97 -4.30
CA ARG A 15 5.11 17.31 -4.36
C ARG A 15 4.51 17.62 -2.99
N ALA A 16 5.15 17.15 -1.90
CA ALA A 16 4.78 17.46 -0.52
C ALA A 16 6.00 17.80 0.30
N ARG A 17 5.84 18.65 1.32
CA ARG A 17 6.94 19.02 2.23
C ARG A 17 7.07 18.07 3.41
N LYS A 18 5.96 17.46 3.84
CA LYS A 18 5.87 16.57 5.02
C LYS A 18 4.63 15.69 4.95
N ILE A 19 4.61 14.62 5.75
CA ILE A 19 3.42 13.82 6.01
C ILE A 19 2.41 14.70 6.78
N PRO A 20 1.11 14.69 6.44
CA PRO A 20 0.08 15.38 7.23
C PRO A 20 0.06 14.88 8.67
N LYS A 21 -0.08 15.82 9.62
CA LYS A 21 0.02 15.52 11.07
C LYS A 21 -0.95 14.42 11.52
N ILE A 22 -2.17 14.44 11.03
CA ILE A 22 -3.20 13.42 11.35
C ILE A 22 -2.74 12.04 10.88
N MET A 23 -2.18 11.91 9.68
CA MET A 23 -1.67 10.64 9.16
C MET A 23 -0.47 10.15 9.98
N GLU A 24 0.41 11.05 10.37
CA GLU A 24 1.54 10.73 11.26
C GLU A 24 1.05 10.24 12.64
N GLU A 25 0.06 10.90 13.22
CA GLU A 25 -0.55 10.50 14.50
C GLU A 25 -1.17 9.10 14.41
N ILE A 26 -1.86 8.77 13.30
CA ILE A 26 -2.40 7.42 13.05
C ILE A 26 -1.27 6.40 13.02
N ILE A 27 -0.21 6.67 12.25
CA ILE A 27 0.94 5.76 12.15
C ILE A 27 1.56 5.52 13.53
N GLN A 28 1.81 6.56 14.31
CA GLN A 28 2.47 6.44 15.61
C GLN A 28 1.59 5.78 16.67
N SER A 29 0.29 6.09 16.71
CA SER A 29 -0.64 5.53 17.71
C SER A 29 -0.94 4.04 17.48
N ASN A 30 -0.74 3.53 16.27
CA ASN A 30 -0.97 2.14 15.92
C ASN A 30 0.27 1.24 16.03
N LYS A 31 1.43 1.77 16.40
CA LYS A 31 2.63 0.94 16.66
C LYS A 31 2.40 -0.04 17.81
N PRO A 32 3.12 -1.19 17.86
CA PRO A 32 4.12 -1.65 16.91
C PRO A 32 3.54 -2.30 15.66
N TYR A 33 4.27 -2.20 14.53
CA TYR A 33 4.01 -2.96 13.31
C TYR A 33 5.00 -4.11 13.19
N GLN A 34 4.54 -5.30 12.82
CA GLN A 34 5.40 -6.44 12.52
C GLN A 34 5.99 -6.37 11.12
N ALA A 35 5.33 -5.62 10.21
CA ALA A 35 5.89 -5.31 8.90
C ALA A 35 5.33 -3.99 8.35
N VAL A 36 6.09 -3.36 7.46
CA VAL A 36 5.66 -2.19 6.68
C VAL A 36 5.80 -2.53 5.20
N PHE A 37 4.76 -2.28 4.42
CA PHE A 37 4.76 -2.36 2.96
C PHE A 37 4.69 -0.95 2.40
N PHE A 38 5.70 -0.59 1.59
CA PHE A 38 5.80 0.74 1.00
C PHE A 38 5.78 0.64 -0.53
N THR A 39 4.76 1.23 -1.15
CA THR A 39 4.47 1.06 -2.58
C THR A 39 5.38 1.82 -3.54
N GLY A 40 6.42 2.49 -3.05
CA GLY A 40 7.35 3.28 -3.88
C GLY A 40 7.03 4.78 -3.89
N ASP A 41 7.77 5.51 -4.73
CA ASP A 41 7.70 6.98 -4.84
C ASP A 41 7.93 7.70 -3.50
N LEU A 42 8.95 7.25 -2.76
CA LEU A 42 9.37 7.90 -1.50
C LEU A 42 10.24 9.14 -1.73
N ILE A 43 11.07 9.12 -2.78
CA ILE A 43 11.86 10.24 -3.36
C ILE A 43 12.92 10.85 -2.42
N SER A 44 13.12 10.38 -1.21
CA SER A 44 14.20 10.92 -0.35
C SER A 44 14.69 9.91 0.68
N GLU A 45 15.98 9.98 0.97
CA GLU A 45 16.59 9.21 2.05
C GLU A 45 15.96 9.53 3.43
N LYS A 46 15.46 10.76 3.61
CA LYS A 46 14.76 11.14 4.84
C LYS A 46 13.49 10.29 5.03
N VAL A 47 12.70 10.12 3.97
CA VAL A 47 11.52 9.26 4.00
C VAL A 47 11.93 7.81 4.17
N LEU A 48 12.99 7.35 3.50
CA LEU A 48 13.51 6.00 3.67
C LEU A 48 13.88 5.70 5.13
N ARG A 49 14.63 6.60 5.78
CA ARG A 49 14.98 6.47 7.21
C ARG A 49 13.75 6.45 8.11
N TYR A 50 12.78 7.31 7.82
CA TYR A 50 11.50 7.31 8.55
C TYR A 50 10.76 5.98 8.41
N VAL A 51 10.56 5.50 7.19
CA VAL A 51 9.85 4.23 6.93
C VAL A 51 10.57 3.05 7.61
N LYS A 52 11.90 3.01 7.53
CA LYS A 52 12.71 1.98 8.22
C LYS A 52 12.63 2.05 9.74
N SER A 53 12.29 3.19 10.34
CA SER A 53 12.09 3.34 11.79
C SER A 53 10.75 2.81 12.29
N LEU A 54 9.83 2.44 11.39
CA LEU A 54 8.48 2.01 11.77
C LEU A 54 8.39 0.52 12.10
N SER A 55 9.28 -0.31 11.56
CA SER A 55 9.34 -1.76 11.81
C SER A 55 10.74 -2.30 11.46
N GLU A 56 11.10 -3.44 12.05
CA GLU A 56 12.29 -4.19 11.65
C GLU A 56 12.15 -4.84 10.27
N LYS A 57 10.91 -5.18 9.86
CA LYS A 57 10.60 -5.74 8.55
C LYS A 57 9.94 -4.68 7.68
N VAL A 58 10.69 -4.18 6.70
CA VAL A 58 10.22 -3.16 5.77
C VAL A 58 10.41 -3.65 4.33
N PHE A 59 9.32 -3.77 3.61
CA PHE A 59 9.28 -4.13 2.19
C PHE A 59 9.01 -2.86 1.39
N ILE A 60 9.91 -2.54 0.47
CA ILE A 60 9.83 -1.35 -0.40
C ILE A 60 10.03 -1.80 -1.83
N VAL A 61 9.24 -1.28 -2.74
CA VAL A 61 9.45 -1.43 -4.19
C VAL A 61 9.79 -0.09 -4.83
N GLU A 62 10.46 -0.15 -5.97
CA GLU A 62 10.81 1.04 -6.74
C GLU A 62 9.58 1.64 -7.40
N GLY A 63 9.35 2.92 -7.14
CA GLY A 63 8.39 3.74 -7.87
C GLY A 63 9.03 4.39 -9.10
N ASN A 64 8.20 4.83 -10.04
CA ASN A 64 8.71 5.45 -11.27
C ASN A 64 9.35 6.83 -11.08
N MET A 65 9.23 7.43 -9.91
CA MET A 65 9.85 8.71 -9.54
C MET A 65 11.00 8.53 -8.53
N ASP A 66 11.26 7.31 -8.06
CA ASP A 66 12.37 7.06 -7.16
C ASP A 66 13.71 7.16 -7.91
N TYR A 67 14.71 7.71 -7.23
CA TYR A 67 16.11 7.70 -7.68
C TYR A 67 16.98 6.71 -6.87
N LEU A 68 16.42 6.19 -5.79
CA LEU A 68 17.01 5.11 -5.01
C LEU A 68 16.55 3.77 -5.61
N SER A 69 17.47 2.84 -5.77
CA SER A 69 17.17 1.54 -6.37
C SER A 69 16.55 0.60 -5.35
N PHE A 70 15.40 0.05 -5.70
CA PHE A 70 14.67 -0.99 -4.97
C PHE A 70 14.23 -2.08 -5.95
N PRO A 71 13.81 -3.27 -5.46
CA PRO A 71 13.21 -4.27 -6.34
C PRO A 71 11.89 -3.78 -6.95
N GLU A 72 11.61 -4.15 -8.19
CA GLU A 72 10.34 -3.84 -8.86
C GLU A 72 9.15 -4.59 -8.25
N LYS A 73 9.40 -5.80 -7.73
CA LYS A 73 8.40 -6.69 -7.14
C LYS A 73 8.98 -7.33 -5.90
N VAL A 74 8.16 -7.47 -4.88
CA VAL A 74 8.49 -8.21 -3.64
C VAL A 74 7.37 -9.20 -3.36
N THR A 75 7.73 -10.41 -2.94
CA THR A 75 6.80 -11.43 -2.46
C THR A 75 7.19 -11.83 -1.04
N THR A 76 6.22 -11.96 -0.16
CA THR A 76 6.40 -12.46 1.19
C THR A 76 5.16 -13.23 1.63
N GLU A 77 5.27 -13.93 2.76
CA GLU A 77 4.16 -14.68 3.35
C GLU A 77 3.88 -14.18 4.77
N ILE A 78 2.61 -14.04 5.10
CA ILE A 78 2.14 -13.79 6.47
C ILE A 78 0.99 -14.77 6.76
N ASN A 79 1.17 -15.65 7.75
CA ASN A 79 0.13 -16.62 8.15
C ASN A 79 -0.43 -17.42 6.96
N GLU A 80 0.43 -18.03 6.16
CA GLU A 80 0.07 -18.84 4.98
C GLU A 80 -0.64 -18.04 3.85
N ILE A 81 -0.59 -16.71 3.90
CA ILE A 81 -1.12 -15.82 2.87
C ILE A 81 0.06 -15.21 2.12
N ASN A 82 0.16 -15.50 0.83
CA ASN A 82 1.16 -14.91 -0.05
C ASN A 82 0.78 -13.48 -0.41
N ILE A 83 1.68 -12.55 -0.17
CA ILE A 83 1.51 -11.13 -0.40
C ILE A 83 2.53 -10.66 -1.43
N GLY A 84 2.04 -10.05 -2.49
CA GLY A 84 2.85 -9.35 -3.49
C GLY A 84 2.82 -7.84 -3.26
N LEU A 85 3.93 -7.20 -3.54
CA LEU A 85 4.06 -5.75 -3.51
C LEU A 85 4.67 -5.29 -4.82
N ILE A 86 4.02 -4.33 -5.49
CA ILE A 86 4.50 -3.63 -6.69
C ILE A 86 4.20 -2.13 -6.55
N HIS A 87 4.88 -1.30 -7.33
CA HIS A 87 4.45 0.10 -7.39
C HIS A 87 3.14 0.26 -8.19
N GLY A 88 3.02 -0.37 -9.36
CA GLY A 88 1.83 -0.33 -10.20
C GLY A 88 1.98 0.48 -11.49
N HIS A 89 3.12 1.16 -11.72
CA HIS A 89 3.43 1.81 -13.01
C HIS A 89 3.61 0.82 -14.16
N GLN A 90 3.82 -0.47 -13.85
CA GLN A 90 3.94 -1.56 -14.80
C GLN A 90 2.60 -1.90 -15.49
N VAL A 91 1.49 -1.36 -15.00
CA VAL A 91 0.14 -1.66 -15.50
C VAL A 91 -0.40 -0.52 -16.35
N PHE A 92 -0.82 -0.84 -17.58
CA PHE A 92 -1.47 0.10 -18.49
C PHE A 92 -2.81 -0.48 -19.01
N PRO A 93 -3.88 0.32 -19.10
CA PRO A 93 -4.02 1.67 -18.54
C PRO A 93 -3.80 1.70 -17.03
N ARG A 94 -3.42 2.87 -16.51
CA ARG A 94 -3.08 3.11 -15.13
C ARG A 94 -4.15 2.59 -14.17
N GLY A 95 -3.78 1.68 -13.25
CA GLY A 95 -4.71 1.05 -12.31
C GLY A 95 -5.68 0.05 -12.92
N ASN A 96 -5.40 -0.46 -14.13
CA ASN A 96 -6.22 -1.50 -14.78
C ASN A 96 -6.28 -2.76 -13.93
N ILE A 97 -7.49 -3.13 -13.50
CA ILE A 97 -7.74 -4.26 -12.60
C ILE A 97 -7.30 -5.59 -13.21
N GLU A 98 -7.59 -5.82 -14.48
CA GLU A 98 -7.22 -7.07 -15.17
C GLU A 98 -5.69 -7.24 -15.24
N GLY A 99 -4.97 -6.13 -15.50
CA GLY A 99 -3.50 -6.11 -15.47
C GLY A 99 -2.94 -6.43 -14.09
N LEU A 100 -3.54 -5.88 -13.02
CA LEU A 100 -3.15 -6.17 -11.64
C LEU A 100 -3.44 -7.63 -11.27
N ILE A 101 -4.58 -8.18 -11.67
CA ILE A 101 -4.93 -9.59 -11.46
C ILE A 101 -3.92 -10.51 -12.15
N ARG A 102 -3.54 -10.20 -13.40
CA ARG A 102 -2.52 -10.97 -14.13
C ARG A 102 -1.20 -10.99 -13.36
N ILE A 103 -0.73 -9.84 -12.87
CA ILE A 103 0.49 -9.76 -12.07
C ILE A 103 0.36 -10.54 -10.77
N ALA A 104 -0.78 -10.46 -10.07
CA ALA A 104 -1.02 -11.24 -8.86
C ALA A 104 -0.94 -12.76 -9.11
N LYS A 105 -1.51 -13.23 -10.24
CA LYS A 105 -1.42 -14.63 -10.67
C LYS A 105 0.03 -15.02 -11.02
N GLU A 106 0.75 -14.20 -11.77
CA GLU A 106 2.16 -14.42 -12.11
C GLU A 106 3.04 -14.51 -10.85
N MET A 107 2.77 -13.70 -9.85
CA MET A 107 3.47 -13.70 -8.56
C MET A 107 2.98 -14.81 -7.61
N ASN A 108 1.91 -15.52 -7.95
CA ASN A 108 1.25 -16.54 -7.11
C ASN A 108 0.89 -16.00 -5.72
N VAL A 109 0.20 -14.85 -5.67
CA VAL A 109 -0.18 -14.18 -4.41
C VAL A 109 -1.69 -14.03 -4.28
N GLN A 110 -2.18 -14.11 -3.05
CA GLN A 110 -3.58 -13.87 -2.70
C GLN A 110 -3.88 -12.39 -2.47
N ILE A 111 -2.89 -11.61 -2.00
CA ILE A 111 -3.01 -10.17 -1.83
C ILE A 111 -1.94 -9.50 -2.68
N LEU A 112 -2.35 -8.60 -3.58
CA LEU A 112 -1.43 -7.73 -4.31
C LEU A 112 -1.57 -6.30 -3.80
N ILE A 113 -0.53 -5.82 -3.15
CA ILE A 113 -0.40 -4.42 -2.73
C ILE A 113 0.19 -3.63 -3.91
N ASN A 114 -0.45 -2.52 -4.27
CA ASN A 114 0.00 -1.64 -5.35
C ASN A 114 -0.23 -0.17 -5.01
N GLY A 115 0.41 0.76 -5.71
CA GLY A 115 0.32 2.20 -5.52
C GLY A 115 0.10 2.94 -6.84
N HIS A 116 0.91 3.98 -7.11
CA HIS A 116 1.02 4.74 -8.35
C HIS A 116 -0.19 5.61 -8.72
N THR A 117 -1.42 5.14 -8.52
CA THR A 117 -2.62 5.89 -8.90
C THR A 117 -2.96 7.02 -7.94
N HIS A 118 -2.44 6.99 -6.71
CA HIS A 118 -2.80 7.85 -5.59
C HIS A 118 -4.32 7.85 -5.30
N TYR A 119 -4.95 6.74 -5.60
CA TYR A 119 -6.37 6.50 -5.34
C TYR A 119 -6.50 5.26 -4.46
N ALA A 120 -6.86 5.48 -3.20
CA ALA A 120 -7.02 4.39 -2.25
C ALA A 120 -8.17 3.47 -2.69
N LYS A 121 -7.89 2.17 -2.79
CA LYS A 121 -8.89 1.20 -3.23
C LYS A 121 -8.54 -0.21 -2.76
N ILE A 122 -9.53 -0.90 -2.19
CA ILE A 122 -9.44 -2.32 -1.85
C ILE A 122 -10.55 -3.06 -2.59
N VAL A 123 -10.18 -4.10 -3.35
CA VAL A 123 -11.10 -4.88 -4.18
C VAL A 123 -10.79 -6.36 -4.02
N GLU A 124 -11.79 -7.17 -3.71
CA GLU A 124 -11.73 -8.62 -3.86
C GLU A 124 -12.19 -9.01 -5.27
N VAL A 125 -11.43 -9.86 -5.91
CA VAL A 125 -11.76 -10.46 -7.20
C VAL A 125 -11.77 -11.97 -7.03
N THR A 126 -12.88 -12.60 -7.43
CA THR A 126 -12.98 -14.05 -7.48
C THR A 126 -12.49 -14.52 -8.85
N GLY A 127 -11.43 -15.31 -8.85
CA GLY A 127 -10.89 -15.95 -10.04
C GLY A 127 -11.57 -17.29 -10.34
N GLU A 128 -10.99 -18.02 -11.30
CA GLU A 128 -11.42 -19.36 -11.65
C GLU A 128 -11.34 -20.31 -10.44
N HIS A 129 -12.24 -21.28 -10.36
CA HIS A 129 -12.34 -22.27 -9.27
C HIS A 129 -12.48 -21.66 -7.86
N GLY A 130 -13.04 -20.44 -7.75
CA GLY A 130 -13.27 -19.77 -6.46
C GLY A 130 -12.02 -19.21 -5.81
N SER A 131 -10.88 -19.14 -6.51
CA SER A 131 -9.66 -18.49 -6.00
C SER A 131 -9.94 -17.00 -5.76
N LYS A 132 -9.48 -16.48 -4.62
CA LYS A 132 -9.64 -15.07 -4.26
C LYS A 132 -8.34 -14.31 -4.42
N ILE A 133 -8.42 -13.14 -5.03
CA ILE A 133 -7.31 -12.18 -5.10
C ILE A 133 -7.82 -10.85 -4.53
N VAL A 134 -7.09 -10.32 -3.56
CA VAL A 134 -7.35 -8.98 -3.01
C VAL A 134 -6.33 -8.02 -3.61
N LEU A 135 -6.81 -6.97 -4.25
CA LEU A 135 -6.00 -5.84 -4.71
C LEU A 135 -6.12 -4.72 -3.68
N ALA A 136 -5.01 -4.31 -3.08
CA ALA A 136 -4.96 -3.31 -2.03
C ALA A 136 -4.06 -2.14 -2.42
N ASN A 137 -4.66 -0.99 -2.70
CA ASN A 137 -3.96 0.26 -2.98
C ASN A 137 -4.17 1.22 -1.79
N PRO A 138 -3.13 1.63 -1.07
CA PRO A 138 -3.25 2.55 0.05
C PRO A 138 -3.49 4.00 -0.37
N GLY A 139 -3.41 4.32 -1.67
CA GLY A 139 -3.40 5.69 -2.17
C GLY A 139 -2.06 6.37 -1.92
N SER A 140 -2.07 7.67 -1.65
CA SER A 140 -0.88 8.46 -1.31
C SER A 140 -0.91 8.89 0.16
N LEU A 141 0.17 8.64 0.90
CA LEU A 141 0.27 9.06 2.31
C LEU A 141 0.17 10.58 2.48
N THR A 142 0.55 11.33 1.48
CA THR A 142 0.53 12.80 1.48
C THR A 142 -0.66 13.40 0.71
N GLY A 143 -1.40 12.56 -0.03
CA GLY A 143 -2.53 13.00 -0.84
C GLY A 143 -2.16 13.87 -2.03
N VAL A 144 -0.95 13.72 -2.57
CA VAL A 144 -0.49 14.55 -3.70
C VAL A 144 -1.03 14.04 -5.03
N TRP A 145 -0.98 14.93 -6.03
CA TRP A 145 -1.34 14.59 -7.41
C TRP A 145 -0.43 13.49 -7.99
N SER A 146 -1.00 12.58 -8.77
CA SER A 146 -0.34 11.40 -9.31
C SER A 146 0.27 11.57 -10.71
N GLY A 147 -0.01 12.67 -11.38
CA GLY A 147 0.25 12.83 -12.83
C GLY A 147 -0.95 12.43 -13.71
N GLY A 148 -2.05 12.00 -13.10
CA GLY A 148 -3.32 11.63 -13.72
C GLY A 148 -4.47 11.84 -12.75
N PHE A 149 -5.53 11.05 -12.87
CA PHE A 149 -6.60 11.05 -11.88
C PHE A 149 -6.06 10.54 -10.52
N ALA A 150 -6.31 11.30 -9.46
CA ALA A 150 -5.92 11.00 -8.09
C ALA A 150 -7.01 11.46 -7.12
N SER A 151 -7.10 10.82 -5.96
CA SER A 151 -8.08 11.23 -4.94
C SER A 151 -7.74 12.58 -4.32
N MET A 152 -6.48 12.99 -4.35
CA MET A 152 -5.93 14.14 -3.63
C MET A 152 -6.16 14.08 -2.11
N ARG A 153 -6.34 12.88 -1.57
CA ARG A 153 -6.60 12.61 -0.16
C ARG A 153 -5.44 11.83 0.43
N PRO A 154 -4.86 12.31 1.53
CA PRO A 154 -3.92 11.49 2.29
C PRO A 154 -4.58 10.20 2.76
N SER A 155 -3.91 9.07 2.55
CA SER A 155 -4.47 7.77 2.87
C SER A 155 -3.41 6.73 3.22
N LEU A 156 -3.80 5.73 3.99
CA LEU A 156 -3.00 4.55 4.34
C LEU A 156 -3.92 3.38 4.69
N ILE A 157 -3.36 2.17 4.77
CA ILE A 157 -4.07 0.98 5.24
C ILE A 157 -3.32 0.40 6.44
N ILE A 158 -4.06 -0.03 7.47
CA ILE A 158 -3.55 -0.89 8.54
C ILE A 158 -4.17 -2.27 8.35
N GLY A 159 -3.32 -3.29 8.24
CA GLY A 159 -3.74 -4.67 8.05
C GLY A 159 -3.54 -5.50 9.32
N TYR A 160 -4.46 -6.40 9.59
CA TYR A 160 -4.42 -7.36 10.69
C TYR A 160 -4.61 -8.77 10.14
N PHE A 161 -3.64 -9.63 10.38
CA PHE A 161 -3.61 -11.01 9.90
C PHE A 161 -3.73 -11.97 11.08
N LYS A 162 -4.79 -12.81 11.05
CA LYS A 162 -5.03 -13.84 12.06
C LYS A 162 -5.38 -15.14 11.35
N SER A 163 -4.46 -16.11 11.37
CA SER A 163 -4.61 -17.31 10.55
C SER A 163 -4.90 -16.91 9.09
N ARG A 164 -5.90 -17.47 8.44
CA ARG A 164 -6.30 -17.15 7.06
C ARG A 164 -7.33 -16.01 6.96
N GLU A 165 -7.59 -15.30 8.05
CA GLU A 165 -8.46 -14.12 8.08
C GLU A 165 -7.61 -12.84 8.06
N VAL A 166 -7.99 -11.90 7.20
CA VAL A 166 -7.35 -10.59 7.05
C VAL A 166 -8.38 -9.49 7.20
N PHE A 167 -8.11 -8.56 8.11
CA PHE A 167 -8.84 -7.31 8.21
C PHE A 167 -7.95 -6.17 7.72
N LEU A 168 -8.41 -5.44 6.71
CA LEU A 168 -7.75 -4.24 6.19
C LEU A 168 -8.60 -3.02 6.54
N GLU A 169 -8.02 -2.08 7.24
CA GLU A 169 -8.64 -0.82 7.61
C GLU A 169 -8.01 0.31 6.80
N LEU A 170 -8.78 0.88 5.88
CA LEU A 170 -8.40 2.02 5.07
C LEU A 170 -8.72 3.32 5.80
N TYR A 171 -7.74 4.18 5.92
CA TYR A 171 -7.84 5.54 6.44
C TYR A 171 -7.70 6.55 5.31
N GLU A 172 -8.66 7.45 5.16
CA GLU A 172 -8.63 8.55 4.20
C GLU A 172 -8.95 9.89 4.90
N LEU A 173 -8.18 10.92 4.56
CA LEU A 173 -8.36 12.27 5.12
C LEU A 173 -9.09 13.18 4.13
N TYR A 174 -10.32 13.55 4.45
CA TYR A 174 -11.18 14.47 3.69
C TYR A 174 -11.08 15.89 4.27
N GLY A 175 -10.14 16.68 3.77
CA GLY A 175 -9.83 17.96 4.40
C GLY A 175 -9.27 17.76 5.81
N THR A 176 -10.09 18.02 6.84
CA THR A 176 -9.75 17.78 8.25
C THR A 176 -10.48 16.59 8.87
N LYS A 177 -11.42 15.98 8.14
CA LYS A 177 -12.22 14.84 8.61
C LYS A 177 -11.53 13.53 8.21
N LEU A 178 -11.19 12.73 9.21
CA LEU A 178 -10.70 11.37 9.00
C LEU A 178 -11.90 10.42 8.81
N GLU A 179 -11.85 9.64 7.74
CA GLU A 179 -12.79 8.55 7.48
C GLU A 179 -12.05 7.21 7.47
N THR A 180 -12.70 6.18 8.00
CA THR A 180 -12.17 4.82 8.04
C THR A 180 -13.16 3.84 7.41
N LYS A 181 -12.63 2.84 6.71
CA LYS A 181 -13.43 1.77 6.12
C LYS A 181 -12.74 0.43 6.31
N GLY A 182 -13.45 -0.52 6.94
CA GLY A 182 -12.97 -1.87 7.19
C GLY A 182 -13.39 -2.86 6.10
N TYR A 183 -12.49 -3.81 5.80
CA TYR A 183 -12.70 -4.91 4.86
C TYR A 183 -12.20 -6.21 5.50
N VAL A 184 -13.00 -7.27 5.45
CA VAL A 184 -12.65 -8.60 5.97
C VAL A 184 -12.55 -9.58 4.82
N PHE A 185 -11.48 -10.36 4.79
CA PHE A 185 -11.24 -11.40 3.79
C PHE A 185 -10.87 -12.70 4.49
N THR A 186 -11.32 -13.82 3.90
CA THR A 186 -10.94 -15.18 4.33
C THR A 186 -10.42 -15.93 3.12
N PHE A 187 -9.23 -16.54 3.24
CA PHE A 187 -8.52 -17.28 2.20
C PHE A 187 -8.49 -18.78 2.44
#